data_cf5b10bcaccb791128f78ca808191adb
#
_entry.id   cf5b10bcaccb791128f78ca808191adb
#
_cell.length_a   1.000
_cell.length_b   1.000
_cell.length_c   1.000
_cell.angle_alpha   90.00
_cell.angle_beta   90.00
_cell.angle_gamma   90.00
#
_symmetry.space_group_name_H-M   'P 1'
#
loop_
_entity.id
_entity.type
_entity.pdbx_description
1 polymer ?
#
loop_
_entity_poly.entity_id
_entity_poly.type
_entity_poly.pdbx_seq_one_letter_code
_entity_poly.pdbx_strand_id
1 'polypeptide(L)'
;MSKFGKWAEKAAAIDVFPKVEDDNQQRSERGGLLTLIVTFCLVLLTFNELSEYRKIHTNYRFLVDSTIDTKMQFNIDATIAMPYLLIHVVDATGQRTELTNELKRIPAEFSIGSATKYQAIEDPKYINEIIRAANGKSYDHQIARDMGACRIFGSLKVNKVSSNLHITSAGHGYTSRVHTSHEVLNFTHRIDELSFGEFYPNLINPLDNSMEIAETHFEMFQYYLSVVPTTYIDRKGHVLLTNQYAVTDTHRAFYEGQTAPGIFFKYEMEPISVQISEESPQSFLHFVVRLCGILGGSVVTVGTAYKVLNFIIKGGKDDSKLLNLY
;
A
#
# COMPACT_ATOMS: atom_id res chain seq x y z
N MET A 1 -49.09 -22.74 -20.64
CA MET A 1 -48.51 -21.42 -21.04
C MET A 1 -47.42 -21.09 -20.03
N SER A 2 -46.19 -21.02 -20.48
CA SER A 2 -45.03 -20.85 -19.61
C SER A 2 -45.01 -19.45 -18.96
N LYS A 3 -44.44 -19.32 -17.75
CA LYS A 3 -44.29 -18.04 -17.06
C LYS A 3 -43.56 -16.98 -17.90
N PHE A 4 -42.75 -17.42 -18.86
CA PHE A 4 -42.02 -16.57 -19.82
C PHE A 4 -42.97 -15.82 -20.78
N GLY A 5 -44.08 -16.41 -21.21
CA GLY A 5 -45.05 -15.78 -22.10
C GLY A 5 -45.79 -14.58 -21.45
N LYS A 6 -46.07 -14.69 -20.14
CA LYS A 6 -46.70 -13.59 -19.38
C LYS A 6 -45.78 -12.40 -19.11
N TRP A 7 -44.47 -12.64 -19.05
CA TRP A 7 -43.49 -11.55 -18.94
C TRP A 7 -43.27 -10.81 -20.25
N ALA A 8 -43.26 -11.56 -21.37
CA ALA A 8 -43.16 -10.98 -22.71
C ALA A 8 -44.39 -10.11 -23.05
N GLU A 9 -45.60 -10.54 -22.67
CA GLU A 9 -46.82 -9.74 -22.83
C GLU A 9 -46.84 -8.47 -21.98
N LYS A 10 -46.35 -8.54 -20.72
CA LYS A 10 -46.21 -7.36 -19.87
C LYS A 10 -45.13 -6.39 -20.39
N ALA A 11 -44.02 -6.90 -20.93
CA ALA A 11 -43.00 -6.08 -21.54
C ALA A 11 -43.48 -5.38 -22.82
N ALA A 12 -44.31 -6.04 -23.62
CA ALA A 12 -44.91 -5.45 -24.82
C ALA A 12 -45.91 -4.33 -24.49
N ALA A 13 -46.53 -4.37 -23.31
CA ALA A 13 -47.46 -3.31 -22.86
C ALA A 13 -46.73 -2.03 -22.39
N ILE A 14 -45.42 -2.07 -22.18
CA ILE A 14 -44.56 -0.92 -21.79
C ILE A 14 -43.91 -0.29 -23.03
N ASP A 15 -44.11 -0.84 -24.21
CA ASP A 15 -43.57 -0.33 -25.48
C ASP A 15 -44.22 1.04 -25.81
N VAL A 16 -43.55 2.12 -25.42
CA VAL A 16 -44.01 3.51 -25.62
C VAL A 16 -43.78 4.00 -27.06
N PHE A 17 -43.08 3.20 -27.89
CA PHE A 17 -42.73 3.59 -29.24
C PHE A 17 -43.74 2.97 -30.25
N PRO A 18 -44.37 3.79 -31.13
CA PRO A 18 -45.27 3.26 -32.14
C PRO A 18 -44.50 2.33 -33.09
N LYS A 19 -44.96 1.10 -33.26
CA LYS A 19 -44.37 0.15 -34.21
C LYS A 19 -44.55 0.72 -35.63
N VAL A 20 -43.42 0.86 -36.31
CA VAL A 20 -43.41 1.23 -37.73
C VAL A 20 -43.96 0.02 -38.51
N GLU A 21 -44.92 0.25 -39.42
CA GLU A 21 -45.47 -0.81 -40.27
C GLU A 21 -44.36 -1.50 -41.07
N ASP A 22 -44.46 -2.81 -41.23
CA ASP A 22 -43.42 -3.65 -41.84
C ASP A 22 -42.99 -3.25 -43.25
N ASP A 23 -43.89 -2.61 -44.00
CA ASP A 23 -43.66 -2.07 -45.34
C ASP A 23 -42.64 -0.89 -45.37
N ASN A 24 -42.40 -0.23 -44.24
CA ASN A 24 -41.44 0.88 -44.13
C ASN A 24 -40.09 0.45 -43.60
N GLN A 25 -39.85 -0.83 -43.32
CA GLN A 25 -38.57 -1.33 -42.83
C GLN A 25 -37.67 -1.72 -43.98
N GLN A 26 -36.75 -0.84 -44.37
CA GLN A 26 -35.67 -1.21 -45.30
C GLN A 26 -34.57 -2.00 -44.53
N ARG A 27 -34.64 -3.33 -44.62
CA ARG A 27 -33.59 -4.19 -44.10
C ARG A 27 -32.37 -4.18 -45.05
N SER A 28 -31.22 -3.79 -44.54
CA SER A 28 -29.96 -3.75 -45.26
C SER A 28 -28.92 -4.56 -44.51
N GLU A 29 -28.19 -5.44 -45.20
CA GLU A 29 -27.12 -6.23 -44.62
C GLU A 29 -26.03 -5.36 -43.96
N ARG A 30 -25.73 -4.20 -44.58
CA ARG A 30 -24.78 -3.23 -44.03
C ARG A 30 -25.28 -2.56 -42.73
N GLY A 31 -26.59 -2.33 -42.64
CA GLY A 31 -27.23 -1.82 -41.41
C GLY A 31 -27.14 -2.85 -40.27
N GLY A 32 -27.38 -4.13 -40.60
CA GLY A 32 -27.24 -5.21 -39.59
C GLY A 32 -25.83 -5.35 -39.03
N LEU A 33 -24.81 -5.30 -39.91
CA LEU A 33 -23.42 -5.34 -39.47
C LEU A 33 -23.06 -4.15 -38.58
N LEU A 34 -23.47 -2.93 -38.96
CA LEU A 34 -23.28 -1.72 -38.15
C LEU A 34 -23.90 -1.84 -36.77
N THR A 35 -25.14 -2.32 -36.70
CA THR A 35 -25.83 -2.56 -35.43
C THR A 35 -25.07 -3.54 -34.55
N LEU A 36 -24.54 -4.62 -35.12
CA LEU A 36 -23.74 -5.62 -34.38
C LEU A 36 -22.45 -5.01 -33.80
N ILE A 37 -21.75 -4.22 -34.61
CA ILE A 37 -20.53 -3.51 -34.16
C ILE A 37 -20.87 -2.53 -33.03
N VAL A 38 -21.92 -1.74 -33.20
CA VAL A 38 -22.37 -0.75 -32.18
C VAL A 38 -22.74 -1.47 -30.89
N THR A 39 -23.52 -2.54 -30.98
CA THR A 39 -23.89 -3.33 -29.80
C THR A 39 -22.68 -3.88 -29.07
N PHE A 40 -21.71 -4.42 -29.81
CA PHE A 40 -20.45 -4.90 -29.23
C PHE A 40 -19.70 -3.77 -28.51
N CYS A 41 -19.56 -2.60 -29.14
CA CYS A 41 -18.94 -1.43 -28.51
C CYS A 41 -19.70 -0.98 -27.24
N LEU A 42 -21.03 -0.99 -27.26
CA LEU A 42 -21.84 -0.65 -26.09
C LEU A 42 -21.64 -1.62 -24.94
N VAL A 43 -21.54 -2.92 -25.22
CA VAL A 43 -21.22 -3.93 -24.19
C VAL A 43 -19.85 -3.67 -23.58
N LEU A 44 -18.83 -3.37 -24.39
CA LEU A 44 -17.49 -3.04 -23.90
C LEU A 44 -17.51 -1.76 -23.03
N LEU A 45 -18.21 -0.72 -23.48
CA LEU A 45 -18.36 0.53 -22.70
C LEU A 45 -19.06 0.28 -21.37
N THR A 46 -20.13 -0.52 -21.36
CA THR A 46 -20.83 -0.89 -20.13
C THR A 46 -19.93 -1.66 -19.17
N PHE A 47 -19.14 -2.59 -19.70
CA PHE A 47 -18.18 -3.35 -18.86
C PHE A 47 -17.09 -2.46 -18.29
N ASN A 48 -16.54 -1.54 -19.09
CA ASN A 48 -15.56 -0.56 -18.63
C ASN A 48 -16.13 0.35 -17.53
N GLU A 49 -17.36 0.85 -17.72
CA GLU A 49 -18.04 1.71 -16.74
C GLU A 49 -18.32 0.97 -15.42
N LEU A 50 -18.71 -0.31 -15.51
CA LEU A 50 -18.90 -1.16 -14.34
C LEU A 50 -17.57 -1.44 -13.60
N SER A 51 -16.50 -1.65 -14.36
CA SER A 51 -15.15 -1.81 -13.81
C SER A 51 -14.70 -0.55 -13.05
N GLU A 52 -14.92 0.63 -13.65
CA GLU A 52 -14.59 1.92 -13.04
C GLU A 52 -15.42 2.19 -11.77
N TYR A 53 -16.71 1.88 -11.79
CA TYR A 53 -17.58 1.97 -10.62
C TYR A 53 -17.11 1.11 -9.43
N ARG A 54 -16.44 -0.02 -9.72
CA ARG A 54 -15.91 -0.92 -8.69
C ARG A 54 -14.57 -0.50 -8.12
N LYS A 55 -13.81 0.36 -8.82
CA LYS A 55 -12.51 0.82 -8.34
C LYS A 55 -12.67 1.67 -7.09
N ILE A 56 -11.77 1.44 -6.15
CA ILE A 56 -11.65 2.26 -4.97
C ILE A 56 -10.66 3.36 -5.31
N HIS A 57 -11.04 4.61 -5.10
CA HIS A 57 -10.14 5.74 -5.23
C HIS A 57 -9.64 6.14 -3.85
N THR A 58 -8.33 6.22 -3.74
CA THR A 58 -7.67 6.71 -2.53
C THR A 58 -7.38 8.19 -2.70
N ASN A 59 -7.93 9.01 -1.81
CA ASN A 59 -7.73 10.45 -1.80
C ASN A 59 -6.72 10.80 -0.71
N TYR A 60 -5.69 11.57 -1.07
CA TYR A 60 -4.63 12.01 -0.17
C TYR A 60 -4.80 13.50 0.12
N ARG A 61 -4.84 13.86 1.41
CA ARG A 61 -4.85 15.26 1.86
C ARG A 61 -3.71 15.49 2.82
N PHE A 62 -2.98 16.56 2.60
CA PHE A 62 -1.91 17.00 3.51
C PHE A 62 -2.47 18.04 4.47
N LEU A 63 -2.27 17.83 5.75
CA LEU A 63 -2.76 18.69 6.83
C LEU A 63 -1.60 18.98 7.78
N VAL A 64 -1.74 19.99 8.60
CA VAL A 64 -0.85 20.19 9.75
C VAL A 64 -1.28 19.20 10.84
N ASP A 65 -0.34 18.49 11.45
CA ASP A 65 -0.66 17.59 12.57
C ASP A 65 -1.18 18.42 13.76
N SER A 66 -2.45 18.24 14.04
CA SER A 66 -3.14 18.89 15.17
C SER A 66 -3.36 17.93 16.36
N THR A 67 -2.88 16.68 16.25
CA THR A 67 -3.07 15.68 17.29
C THR A 67 -2.06 15.89 18.41
N ILE A 68 -2.56 15.87 19.66
CA ILE A 68 -1.74 16.00 20.88
C ILE A 68 -1.54 14.60 21.46
N ASP A 69 -0.88 13.73 20.72
CA ASP A 69 -0.51 12.41 21.19
C ASP A 69 0.88 12.44 21.81
N THR A 70 1.01 11.91 23.00
CA THR A 70 2.30 11.86 23.72
C THR A 70 3.07 10.56 23.44
N LYS A 71 2.39 9.54 22.99
CA LYS A 71 2.96 8.21 22.75
C LYS A 71 2.65 7.72 21.36
N MET A 72 3.59 6.96 20.81
CA MET A 72 3.46 6.29 19.52
C MET A 72 3.90 4.83 19.67
N GLN A 73 3.32 3.95 18.88
CA GLN A 73 3.69 2.55 18.80
C GLN A 73 4.83 2.40 17.78
N PHE A 74 5.91 1.73 18.18
CA PHE A 74 7.04 1.37 17.34
C PHE A 74 7.12 -0.15 17.29
N ASN A 75 7.02 -0.73 16.11
CA ASN A 75 7.09 -2.18 15.89
C ASN A 75 8.42 -2.50 15.23
N ILE A 76 9.07 -3.56 15.69
CA ILE A 76 10.32 -4.02 15.12
C ILE A 76 10.37 -5.55 15.13
N ASP A 77 10.90 -6.13 14.05
CA ASP A 77 11.35 -7.51 13.94
C ASP A 77 12.65 -7.50 13.18
N ALA A 78 13.74 -7.80 13.87
CA ALA A 78 15.08 -7.78 13.29
C ALA A 78 15.94 -8.92 13.85
N THR A 79 16.74 -9.51 12.97
CA THR A 79 17.75 -10.52 13.33
C THR A 79 19.14 -9.91 13.18
N ILE A 80 19.94 -9.96 14.24
CA ILE A 80 21.28 -9.35 14.30
C ILE A 80 22.28 -10.44 14.59
N ALA A 81 23.41 -10.46 13.86
CA ALA A 81 24.49 -11.44 14.02
C ALA A 81 25.31 -11.19 15.29
N MET A 82 24.63 -11.05 16.42
CA MET A 82 25.16 -10.70 17.72
C MET A 82 24.37 -11.39 18.82
N PRO A 83 25.01 -12.15 19.73
CA PRO A 83 24.28 -12.87 20.78
C PRO A 83 23.80 -11.98 21.93
N TYR A 84 24.46 -10.85 22.16
CA TYR A 84 24.22 -9.98 23.32
C TYR A 84 23.89 -8.56 22.87
N LEU A 85 22.62 -8.19 22.95
CA LEU A 85 22.12 -6.88 22.55
C LEU A 85 21.58 -6.12 23.77
N LEU A 86 21.89 -4.82 23.81
CA LEU A 86 21.28 -3.83 24.67
C LEU A 86 20.48 -2.85 23.81
N ILE A 87 19.26 -2.57 24.23
CA ILE A 87 18.33 -1.74 23.48
C ILE A 87 17.92 -0.56 24.37
N HIS A 88 18.21 0.64 23.91
CA HIS A 88 17.92 1.88 24.61
C HIS A 88 17.25 2.88 23.68
N VAL A 89 16.34 3.69 24.20
CA VAL A 89 15.84 4.88 23.51
C VAL A 89 16.28 6.11 24.25
N VAL A 90 16.82 7.06 23.51
CA VAL A 90 17.18 8.40 24.01
C VAL A 90 16.27 9.40 23.31
N ASP A 91 15.41 10.06 24.05
CA ASP A 91 14.50 11.06 23.48
C ASP A 91 15.13 12.47 23.44
N ALA A 92 14.43 13.40 22.79
CA ALA A 92 14.88 14.80 22.66
C ALA A 92 15.02 15.51 24.01
N THR A 93 14.42 15.00 25.09
CA THR A 93 14.56 15.54 26.46
C THR A 93 15.84 15.05 27.16
N GLY A 94 16.58 14.12 26.50
CA GLY A 94 17.75 13.46 27.08
C GLY A 94 17.39 12.31 28.03
N GLN A 95 16.12 11.97 28.17
CA GLN A 95 15.68 10.83 28.95
C GLN A 95 16.14 9.54 28.24
N ARG A 96 16.81 8.68 28.98
CA ARG A 96 17.23 7.36 28.52
C ARG A 96 16.31 6.30 29.12
N THR A 97 15.73 5.49 28.25
CA THR A 97 14.87 4.37 28.65
C THR A 97 15.48 3.09 28.12
N GLU A 98 15.76 2.16 29.02
CA GLU A 98 16.20 0.81 28.64
C GLU A 98 14.97 -0.01 28.24
N LEU A 99 14.95 -0.51 27.01
CA LEU A 99 13.88 -1.30 26.43
C LEU A 99 14.29 -2.76 26.15
N THR A 100 15.47 -3.14 26.60
CA THR A 100 16.03 -4.48 26.37
C THR A 100 15.07 -5.61 26.80
N ASN A 101 14.31 -5.40 27.87
CA ASN A 101 13.37 -6.38 28.40
C ASN A 101 11.93 -6.23 27.88
N GLU A 102 11.62 -5.15 27.18
CA GLU A 102 10.29 -4.93 26.59
C GLU A 102 10.15 -5.64 25.24
N LEU A 103 11.24 -5.75 24.49
CA LEU A 103 11.31 -6.56 23.28
C LEU A 103 11.62 -8.01 23.61
N LYS A 104 11.01 -8.91 22.85
CA LYS A 104 11.37 -10.32 22.91
C LYS A 104 12.62 -10.60 22.15
N ARG A 105 13.46 -11.44 22.74
CA ARG A 105 14.74 -11.88 22.18
C ARG A 105 14.73 -13.39 22.10
N ILE A 106 15.02 -13.92 20.92
CA ILE A 106 15.21 -15.36 20.72
C ILE A 106 16.56 -15.60 20.08
N PRO A 107 17.29 -16.64 20.51
CA PRO A 107 18.46 -17.09 19.80
C PRO A 107 18.10 -17.44 18.36
N ALA A 108 18.92 -17.03 17.39
CA ALA A 108 18.70 -17.25 15.98
C ALA A 108 20.01 -17.61 15.30
N GLU A 109 19.90 -18.34 14.21
CA GLU A 109 21.02 -18.58 13.29
C GLU A 109 20.94 -17.51 12.19
N PHE A 110 22.05 -16.78 11.98
CA PHE A 110 22.10 -15.78 10.92
C PHE A 110 22.62 -16.42 9.64
N SER A 111 21.75 -16.62 8.67
CA SER A 111 22.11 -17.16 7.35
C SER A 111 22.01 -16.08 6.29
N ILE A 112 23.13 -15.70 5.70
CA ILE A 112 23.20 -14.76 4.57
C ILE A 112 22.52 -15.33 3.33
N GLY A 113 22.55 -16.65 3.17
CA GLY A 113 21.97 -17.35 2.01
C GLY A 113 20.45 -17.37 1.97
N SER A 114 19.76 -17.09 3.07
CA SER A 114 18.29 -16.96 3.13
C SER A 114 17.79 -15.56 2.78
N ALA A 115 18.68 -14.61 2.58
CA ALA A 115 18.38 -13.26 2.12
C ALA A 115 18.10 -13.22 0.62
N THR A 116 17.22 -14.09 0.15
CA THR A 116 16.68 -13.99 -1.21
C THR A 116 15.77 -12.76 -1.30
N LYS A 117 15.89 -12.04 -2.42
CA LYS A 117 15.07 -10.90 -2.81
C LYS A 117 13.66 -11.00 -2.25
N TYR A 118 13.35 -10.13 -1.34
CA TYR A 118 12.11 -10.09 -0.61
C TYR A 118 10.92 -9.80 -1.51
N GLN A 119 9.92 -10.67 -1.46
CA GLN A 119 8.56 -10.27 -1.76
C GLN A 119 8.02 -9.59 -0.50
N ALA A 120 7.56 -8.37 -0.65
CA ALA A 120 6.87 -7.68 0.43
C ALA A 120 5.75 -8.59 0.95
N ILE A 121 5.78 -8.91 2.25
CA ILE A 121 4.70 -9.67 2.87
C ILE A 121 3.56 -8.67 3.08
N GLU A 122 2.61 -8.66 2.16
CA GLU A 122 1.44 -7.77 2.20
C GLU A 122 0.36 -8.22 3.20
N ASP A 123 0.64 -9.19 4.09
CA ASP A 123 -0.38 -9.73 4.98
C ASP A 123 -0.35 -9.05 6.37
N PRO A 124 -1.36 -8.17 6.66
CA PRO A 124 -1.50 -7.54 7.98
C PRO A 124 -1.64 -8.53 9.15
N LYS A 125 -2.05 -9.77 8.86
CA LYS A 125 -2.18 -10.81 9.89
C LYS A 125 -0.83 -11.27 10.38
N TYR A 126 0.17 -11.31 9.52
CA TYR A 126 1.52 -11.75 9.86
C TYR A 126 2.18 -10.84 10.91
N ILE A 127 2.07 -9.53 10.73
CA ILE A 127 2.58 -8.52 11.68
C ILE A 127 1.90 -8.68 13.05
N ASN A 128 0.59 -8.81 13.07
CA ASN A 128 -0.17 -9.02 14.30
C ASN A 128 0.10 -10.39 14.95
N GLU A 129 0.44 -11.41 14.17
CA GLU A 129 0.83 -12.73 14.70
C GLU A 129 2.22 -12.68 15.32
N ILE A 130 3.19 -11.97 14.72
CA ILE A 130 4.52 -11.74 15.30
C ILE A 130 4.38 -11.02 16.64
N ILE A 131 3.61 -9.93 16.69
CA ILE A 131 3.36 -9.16 17.90
C ILE A 131 2.68 -10.02 18.98
N ARG A 132 1.75 -10.90 18.62
CA ARG A 132 1.06 -11.82 19.54
C ARG A 132 1.94 -13.00 19.97
N ALA A 133 2.71 -13.58 19.07
CA ALA A 133 3.63 -14.68 19.38
C ALA A 133 4.74 -14.26 20.35
N ALA A 134 4.99 -12.95 20.43
CA ALA A 134 5.91 -12.36 21.40
C ALA A 134 5.50 -12.60 22.86
N ASN A 135 4.26 -12.89 23.19
CA ASN A 135 3.80 -13.06 24.57
C ASN A 135 4.09 -14.46 25.16
N GLY A 136 5.25 -14.71 25.76
CA GLY A 136 5.40 -15.89 26.62
C GLY A 136 6.75 -16.59 26.74
N LYS A 137 7.80 -16.26 25.98
CA LYS A 137 9.07 -17.00 26.07
C LYS A 137 10.20 -16.20 26.73
N SER A 138 10.87 -16.80 27.68
CA SER A 138 12.09 -16.25 28.30
C SER A 138 13.28 -16.39 27.36
N TYR A 139 14.15 -15.39 27.33
CA TYR A 139 15.38 -15.39 26.56
C TYR A 139 16.46 -16.23 27.23
N ASP A 140 16.99 -17.23 26.55
CA ASP A 140 18.09 -18.05 27.03
C ASP A 140 19.43 -17.56 26.45
N HIS A 141 20.25 -16.98 27.33
CA HIS A 141 21.53 -16.42 26.97
C HIS A 141 22.57 -17.48 26.55
N GLN A 142 22.46 -18.74 27.00
CA GLN A 142 23.41 -19.78 26.62
C GLN A 142 23.14 -20.27 25.20
N ILE A 143 21.87 -20.50 24.87
CA ILE A 143 21.48 -20.89 23.50
C ILE A 143 21.84 -19.79 22.50
N ALA A 144 21.70 -18.52 22.87
CA ALA A 144 22.07 -17.40 22.02
C ALA A 144 23.56 -17.37 21.66
N ARG A 145 24.45 -17.78 22.58
CA ARG A 145 25.89 -17.89 22.30
C ARG A 145 26.18 -18.90 21.22
N ASP A 146 25.56 -20.05 21.30
CA ASP A 146 25.83 -21.17 20.39
C ASP A 146 25.30 -20.90 18.99
N MET A 147 24.23 -20.13 18.88
CA MET A 147 23.63 -19.77 17.59
C MET A 147 24.24 -18.51 16.93
N GLY A 148 25.00 -17.71 17.67
CA GLY A 148 25.73 -16.56 17.16
C GLY A 148 24.92 -15.34 16.78
N ALA A 149 23.59 -15.42 16.79
CA ALA A 149 22.69 -14.32 16.44
C ALA A 149 21.49 -14.24 17.38
N CYS A 150 20.85 -13.08 17.38
CA CYS A 150 19.65 -12.79 18.18
C CYS A 150 18.58 -12.14 17.29
N ARG A 151 17.39 -12.72 17.29
CA ARG A 151 16.19 -12.07 16.75
C ARG A 151 15.50 -11.30 17.86
N ILE A 152 15.27 -10.02 17.61
CA ILE A 152 14.50 -9.11 18.48
C ILE A 152 13.20 -8.77 17.79
N PHE A 153 12.10 -8.85 18.51
CA PHE A 153 10.80 -8.52 17.94
C PHE A 153 9.80 -8.07 18.99
N GLY A 154 8.87 -7.25 18.59
CA GLY A 154 7.77 -6.77 19.43
C GLY A 154 7.31 -5.37 19.10
N SER A 155 6.50 -4.85 19.99
CA SER A 155 5.94 -3.51 19.89
C SER A 155 6.26 -2.70 21.14
N LEU A 156 6.81 -1.52 20.95
CA LEU A 156 7.22 -0.58 21.98
C LEU A 156 6.30 0.64 22.00
N LYS A 157 6.00 1.17 23.18
CA LYS A 157 5.36 2.48 23.30
C LYS A 157 6.42 3.52 23.61
N VAL A 158 6.79 4.30 22.61
CA VAL A 158 7.78 5.37 22.72
C VAL A 158 7.14 6.75 22.76
N ASN A 159 7.88 7.75 23.22
CA ASN A 159 7.41 9.14 23.18
C ASN A 159 7.33 9.60 21.71
N LYS A 160 6.24 10.32 21.35
CA LYS A 160 6.03 10.92 20.03
C LYS A 160 6.85 12.22 19.90
N VAL A 161 8.16 12.10 20.08
CA VAL A 161 9.14 13.18 19.91
C VAL A 161 10.35 12.63 19.18
N SER A 162 11.18 13.52 18.64
CA SER A 162 12.45 13.10 18.02
C SER A 162 13.27 12.29 19.02
N SER A 163 13.65 11.09 18.62
CA SER A 163 14.38 10.17 19.50
C SER A 163 15.35 9.30 18.70
N ASN A 164 16.22 8.62 19.41
CA ASN A 164 17.18 7.70 18.83
C ASN A 164 17.11 6.35 19.55
N LEU A 165 16.74 5.31 18.82
CA LEU A 165 16.76 3.92 19.30
C LEU A 165 18.14 3.37 19.03
N HIS A 166 18.81 2.91 20.06
CA HIS A 166 20.16 2.35 20.03
C HIS A 166 20.12 0.84 20.29
N ILE A 167 20.63 0.07 19.36
CA ILE A 167 20.87 -1.36 19.51
C ILE A 167 22.39 -1.55 19.52
N THR A 168 22.93 -1.83 20.71
CA THR A 168 24.37 -1.90 20.96
C THR A 168 24.71 -3.21 21.65
N SER A 169 26.00 -3.46 21.88
CA SER A 169 26.46 -4.59 22.66
C SER A 169 26.81 -4.20 24.10
N ALA A 170 26.68 -5.14 25.02
CA ALA A 170 27.03 -4.95 26.41
C ALA A 170 28.49 -4.51 26.58
N GLY A 171 28.71 -3.39 27.29
CA GLY A 171 30.05 -2.79 27.51
C GLY A 171 30.55 -1.89 26.39
N HIS A 172 29.74 -1.74 25.29
CA HIS A 172 30.03 -0.83 24.19
C HIS A 172 28.93 0.22 24.09
N GLY A 173 29.22 1.47 24.43
CA GLY A 173 28.32 2.60 24.38
C GLY A 173 27.52 2.87 25.66
N TYR A 174 27.15 1.85 26.42
CA TYR A 174 26.47 1.97 27.71
C TYR A 174 27.23 1.23 28.81
N THR A 175 27.14 1.77 30.03
CA THR A 175 27.72 1.15 31.19
C THR A 175 27.06 -0.20 31.46
N SER A 176 27.83 -1.26 31.41
CA SER A 176 27.37 -2.63 31.69
C SER A 176 28.38 -3.32 32.62
N ARG A 177 27.89 -4.28 33.43
CA ARG A 177 28.76 -5.15 34.23
C ARG A 177 29.49 -6.20 33.39
N VAL A 178 29.00 -6.44 32.20
CA VAL A 178 29.52 -7.41 31.23
C VAL A 178 30.10 -6.62 30.06
N HIS A 179 31.26 -7.00 29.59
CA HIS A 179 31.91 -6.48 28.40
C HIS A 179 31.95 -7.57 27.34
N THR A 180 31.39 -7.29 26.17
CA THR A 180 31.41 -8.20 25.03
C THR A 180 32.79 -8.12 24.36
N SER A 181 33.42 -9.27 24.08
CA SER A 181 34.70 -9.30 23.36
C SER A 181 34.60 -8.63 22.00
N HIS A 182 35.59 -7.86 21.61
CA HIS A 182 35.65 -7.16 20.33
C HIS A 182 35.57 -8.09 19.11
N GLU A 183 36.11 -9.31 19.25
CA GLU A 183 36.12 -10.33 18.20
C GLU A 183 34.72 -10.86 17.84
N VAL A 184 33.75 -10.69 18.75
CA VAL A 184 32.35 -11.17 18.58
C VAL A 184 31.44 -10.07 18.04
N LEU A 185 31.94 -8.82 17.97
CA LEU A 185 31.14 -7.71 17.50
C LEU A 185 30.82 -7.84 16.00
N ASN A 186 29.58 -8.12 15.67
CA ASN A 186 29.12 -8.19 14.30
C ASN A 186 27.69 -7.67 14.23
N PHE A 187 27.52 -6.44 13.72
CA PHE A 187 26.24 -5.81 13.57
C PHE A 187 25.60 -6.03 12.18
N THR A 188 26.02 -7.08 11.48
CA THR A 188 25.26 -7.59 10.34
C THR A 188 23.83 -7.86 10.78
N HIS A 189 22.85 -7.31 10.10
CA HIS A 189 21.48 -7.42 10.52
C HIS A 189 20.52 -7.49 9.35
N ARG A 190 19.36 -8.10 9.61
CA ARG A 190 18.20 -8.16 8.74
C ARG A 190 17.03 -7.58 9.49
N ILE A 191 16.33 -6.65 8.88
CA ILE A 191 15.10 -6.07 9.38
C ILE A 191 13.96 -6.73 8.63
N ASP A 192 13.19 -7.58 9.30
CA ASP A 192 12.02 -8.24 8.71
C ASP A 192 10.82 -7.30 8.71
N GLU A 193 10.69 -6.45 9.75
CA GLU A 193 9.67 -5.41 9.86
C GLU A 193 10.17 -4.24 10.69
N LEU A 194 9.86 -3.02 10.23
CA LEU A 194 9.95 -1.80 11.03
C LEU A 194 8.79 -0.87 10.68
N SER A 195 7.91 -0.62 11.65
CA SER A 195 6.73 0.21 11.42
C SER A 195 6.36 1.06 12.63
N PHE A 196 5.53 2.07 12.41
CA PHE A 196 5.03 2.98 13.44
C PHE A 196 3.49 2.99 13.47
N GLY A 197 2.91 2.47 14.55
CA GLY A 197 1.45 2.39 14.70
C GLY A 197 0.84 1.10 14.16
N GLU A 198 -0.43 1.15 13.83
CA GLU A 198 -1.18 0.02 13.29
C GLU A 198 -1.10 -0.01 11.76
N PHE A 199 -1.20 -1.20 11.20
CA PHE A 199 -1.15 -1.42 9.76
C PHE A 199 -2.47 -1.01 9.09
N TYR A 200 -2.37 -0.43 7.89
CA TYR A 200 -3.49 -0.18 6.99
C TYR A 200 -3.17 -0.69 5.56
N PRO A 201 -4.18 -0.95 4.72
CA PRO A 201 -3.96 -1.44 3.36
C PRO A 201 -3.07 -0.51 2.53
N ASN A 202 -2.14 -1.11 1.77
CA ASN A 202 -1.15 -0.40 0.92
C ASN A 202 -0.10 0.43 1.71
N LEU A 203 0.07 0.19 3.01
CA LEU A 203 1.22 0.75 3.75
C LEU A 203 2.51 0.11 3.23
N ILE A 204 3.49 0.96 2.93
CA ILE A 204 4.83 0.54 2.52
C ILE A 204 5.80 1.01 3.60
N ASN A 205 6.54 0.08 4.18
CA ASN A 205 7.61 0.35 5.13
C ASN A 205 8.95 0.14 4.39
N PRO A 206 9.74 1.19 4.18
CA PRO A 206 10.95 1.08 3.35
C PRO A 206 12.02 0.13 3.86
N LEU A 207 12.09 -0.10 5.18
CA LEU A 207 13.08 -1.00 5.79
C LEU A 207 12.61 -2.44 5.91
N ASP A 208 11.35 -2.74 5.62
CA ASP A 208 10.86 -4.11 5.67
C ASP A 208 11.65 -4.99 4.71
N ASN A 209 12.13 -6.13 5.23
CA ASN A 209 12.96 -7.07 4.51
C ASN A 209 14.29 -6.49 3.99
N SER A 210 14.88 -5.52 4.66
CA SER A 210 16.22 -5.01 4.35
C SER A 210 17.31 -5.79 5.10
N MET A 211 18.52 -5.78 4.57
CA MET A 211 19.67 -6.42 5.18
C MET A 211 20.93 -5.61 4.91
N GLU A 212 21.73 -5.42 5.97
CA GLU A 212 23.05 -4.80 5.92
C GLU A 212 24.11 -5.75 6.48
N ILE A 213 25.28 -5.76 5.86
CA ILE A 213 26.40 -6.63 6.22
C ILE A 213 27.55 -5.79 6.75
N ALA A 214 27.96 -6.07 7.99
CA ALA A 214 29.14 -5.44 8.59
C ALA A 214 30.43 -6.07 8.03
N GLU A 215 31.31 -5.23 7.53
CA GLU A 215 32.62 -5.64 7.02
C GLU A 215 33.69 -5.68 8.14
N THR A 216 33.46 -4.93 9.21
CA THR A 216 34.37 -4.80 10.35
C THR A 216 33.65 -4.97 11.68
N HIS A 217 34.46 -5.21 12.77
CA HIS A 217 33.90 -5.35 14.13
C HIS A 217 33.42 -4.03 14.73
N PHE A 218 34.00 -2.90 14.32
CA PHE A 218 33.65 -1.57 14.82
C PHE A 218 32.89 -0.78 13.74
N GLU A 219 31.67 -1.16 13.50
CA GLU A 219 30.83 -0.53 12.48
C GLU A 219 29.55 0.00 13.11
N MET A 220 29.11 1.15 12.63
CA MET A 220 27.88 1.80 13.04
C MET A 220 26.96 1.95 11.83
N PHE A 221 25.77 1.43 11.95
CA PHE A 221 24.67 1.62 11.00
C PHE A 221 23.71 2.66 11.57
N GLN A 222 23.51 3.73 10.85
CA GLN A 222 22.63 4.84 11.26
C GLN A 222 21.51 5.03 10.26
N TYR A 223 20.27 4.83 10.72
CA TYR A 223 19.06 5.08 9.97
C TYR A 223 18.42 6.38 10.42
N TYR A 224 18.11 7.26 9.50
CA TYR A 224 17.38 8.51 9.73
C TYR A 224 15.94 8.32 9.20
N LEU A 225 14.99 8.40 10.10
CA LEU A 225 13.58 8.11 9.80
C LEU A 225 12.76 9.39 9.97
N SER A 226 12.17 9.90 8.88
CA SER A 226 11.19 10.98 8.90
C SER A 226 9.80 10.38 9.03
N VAL A 227 9.21 10.50 10.21
CA VAL A 227 7.92 9.86 10.55
C VAL A 227 6.79 10.85 10.31
N VAL A 228 5.86 10.47 9.43
CA VAL A 228 4.71 11.29 9.01
C VAL A 228 3.44 10.74 9.66
N PRO A 229 2.79 11.49 10.56
CA PRO A 229 1.48 11.11 11.10
C PRO A 229 0.46 10.89 9.99
N THR A 230 -0.23 9.76 10.05
CA THR A 230 -1.16 9.34 9.00
C THR A 230 -2.51 8.99 9.59
N THR A 231 -3.56 9.59 9.06
CA THR A 231 -4.94 9.25 9.38
C THR A 231 -5.54 8.50 8.21
N TYR A 232 -5.81 7.22 8.39
CA TYR A 232 -6.46 6.39 7.39
C TYR A 232 -7.96 6.28 7.68
N ILE A 233 -8.79 6.55 6.68
CA ILE A 233 -10.24 6.48 6.77
C ILE A 233 -10.73 5.46 5.74
N ASP A 234 -11.30 4.36 6.22
CA ASP A 234 -11.84 3.33 5.35
C ASP A 234 -13.18 3.76 4.72
N ARG A 235 -13.68 2.97 3.79
CA ARG A 235 -14.98 3.22 3.11
C ARG A 235 -16.18 3.23 4.05
N LYS A 236 -16.07 2.64 5.24
CA LYS A 236 -17.13 2.61 6.24
C LYS A 236 -17.04 3.80 7.21
N GLY A 237 -16.03 4.63 7.06
CA GLY A 237 -15.78 5.77 7.93
C GLY A 237 -15.03 5.42 9.21
N HIS A 238 -14.42 4.23 9.33
CA HIS A 238 -13.54 3.92 10.44
C HIS A 238 -12.25 4.70 10.29
N VAL A 239 -11.86 5.38 11.36
CA VAL A 239 -10.64 6.19 11.41
C VAL A 239 -9.56 5.41 12.12
N LEU A 240 -8.40 5.23 11.47
CA LEU A 240 -7.21 4.64 12.03
C LEU A 240 -6.10 5.69 12.07
N LEU A 241 -5.56 5.92 13.26
CA LEU A 241 -4.40 6.80 13.46
C LEU A 241 -3.13 5.95 13.44
N THR A 242 -2.25 6.22 12.51
CA THR A 242 -1.01 5.49 12.30
C THR A 242 0.09 6.43 11.81
N ASN A 243 1.22 5.90 11.39
CA ASN A 243 2.30 6.71 10.84
C ASN A 243 2.96 5.98 9.68
N GLN A 244 3.46 6.75 8.72
CA GLN A 244 4.37 6.32 7.66
C GLN A 244 5.75 6.89 7.94
N TYR A 245 6.77 6.36 7.28
CA TYR A 245 8.10 6.96 7.37
C TYR A 245 8.86 6.89 6.05
N ALA A 246 9.76 7.84 5.88
CA ALA A 246 10.83 7.79 4.90
C ALA A 246 12.14 7.48 5.61
N VAL A 247 13.08 6.86 4.92
CA VAL A 247 14.38 6.47 5.49
C VAL A 247 15.54 6.92 4.62
N THR A 248 16.61 7.32 5.26
CA THR A 248 17.95 7.47 4.70
C THR A 248 18.92 6.80 5.66
N ASP A 249 19.86 6.04 5.14
CA ASP A 249 20.83 5.30 5.92
C ASP A 249 22.25 5.76 5.65
N THR A 250 23.13 5.46 6.58
CA THR A 250 24.58 5.61 6.44
C THR A 250 25.28 4.61 7.35
N HIS A 251 26.39 4.08 6.90
CA HIS A 251 27.23 3.23 7.72
C HIS A 251 28.67 3.78 7.77
N ARG A 252 29.36 3.52 8.85
CA ARG A 252 30.76 3.95 9.06
C ARG A 252 31.52 2.92 9.88
N ALA A 253 32.69 2.55 9.40
CA ALA A 253 33.66 1.83 10.16
C ALA A 253 34.52 2.80 11.00
N PHE A 254 34.88 2.42 12.22
CA PHE A 254 35.66 3.22 13.17
C PHE A 254 36.84 2.43 13.68
N TYR A 255 37.82 3.16 14.21
CA TYR A 255 38.86 2.54 15.02
C TYR A 255 38.37 2.32 16.45
N GLU A 256 38.92 1.31 17.11
CA GLU A 256 38.61 0.97 18.49
C GLU A 256 38.72 2.21 19.41
N GLY A 257 37.70 2.44 20.23
CA GLY A 257 37.64 3.54 21.20
C GLY A 257 37.14 4.89 20.67
N GLN A 258 36.85 5.04 19.37
CA GLN A 258 36.34 6.31 18.85
C GLN A 258 34.84 6.48 19.07
N THR A 259 34.05 5.44 18.86
CA THR A 259 32.60 5.46 19.06
C THR A 259 32.08 4.06 19.36
N ALA A 260 30.82 3.99 19.81
CA ALA A 260 30.18 2.72 20.07
C ALA A 260 29.68 2.10 18.75
N PRO A 261 30.05 0.84 18.44
CA PRO A 261 29.46 0.13 17.32
C PRO A 261 28.03 -0.25 17.63
N GLY A 262 27.19 -0.33 16.60
CA GLY A 262 25.78 -0.63 16.78
C GLY A 262 24.88 -0.25 15.62
N ILE A 263 23.58 -0.44 15.84
CA ILE A 263 22.53 -0.05 14.92
C ILE A 263 21.71 1.05 15.61
N PHE A 264 21.52 2.17 14.90
CA PHE A 264 20.92 3.37 15.45
C PHE A 264 19.77 3.82 14.56
N PHE A 265 18.56 3.94 15.12
CA PHE A 265 17.39 4.46 14.42
C PHE A 265 17.05 5.82 14.99
N LYS A 266 17.46 6.88 14.29
CA LYS A 266 17.08 8.25 14.65
C LYS A 266 15.79 8.59 13.94
N TYR A 267 14.70 8.74 14.67
CA TYR A 267 13.42 9.12 14.13
C TYR A 267 13.00 10.53 14.53
N GLU A 268 12.46 11.27 13.58
CA GLU A 268 11.97 12.63 13.76
C GLU A 268 10.52 12.69 13.28
N MET A 269 9.67 13.40 14.02
CA MET A 269 8.26 13.59 13.66
C MET A 269 8.13 14.76 12.70
N GLU A 270 7.48 14.53 11.57
CA GLU A 270 7.15 15.60 10.64
C GLU A 270 5.94 16.41 11.14
N PRO A 271 5.94 17.75 10.97
CA PRO A 271 4.83 18.61 11.39
C PRO A 271 3.61 18.50 10.45
N ILE A 272 3.76 17.81 9.33
CA ILE A 272 2.71 17.59 8.33
C ILE A 272 2.15 16.20 8.52
N SER A 273 0.82 16.08 8.56
CA SER A 273 0.11 14.80 8.56
C SER A 273 -0.53 14.51 7.21
N VAL A 274 -0.71 13.24 6.91
CA VAL A 274 -1.37 12.76 5.70
C VAL A 274 -2.69 12.11 6.07
N GLN A 275 -3.79 12.60 5.52
CA GLN A 275 -5.07 11.93 5.59
C GLN A 275 -5.27 11.13 4.31
N ILE A 276 -5.48 9.83 4.47
CA ILE A 276 -5.76 8.89 3.40
C ILE A 276 -7.21 8.44 3.56
N SER A 277 -8.07 8.78 2.60
CA SER A 277 -9.46 8.36 2.62
C SER A 277 -9.78 7.48 1.41
N GLU A 278 -10.39 6.32 1.68
CA GLU A 278 -10.99 5.49 0.64
C GLU A 278 -12.36 6.04 0.29
N GLU A 279 -12.47 6.62 -0.90
CA GLU A 279 -13.73 7.13 -1.39
C GLU A 279 -14.33 6.19 -2.43
N SER A 280 -15.64 5.94 -2.32
CA SER A 280 -16.38 5.33 -3.43
C SER A 280 -16.51 6.37 -4.54
N PRO A 281 -16.10 6.07 -5.78
CA PRO A 281 -15.99 7.10 -6.82
C PRO A 281 -17.29 7.79 -7.12
N GLN A 282 -18.41 7.11 -6.94
CA GLN A 282 -19.74 7.66 -7.29
C GLN A 282 -20.86 6.97 -6.53
N SER A 283 -21.95 7.71 -6.24
CA SER A 283 -23.19 7.10 -5.77
C SER A 283 -23.80 6.22 -6.87
N PHE A 284 -24.55 5.20 -6.48
CA PHE A 284 -25.21 4.30 -7.43
C PHE A 284 -26.11 5.07 -8.43
N LEU A 285 -26.81 6.10 -7.97
CA LEU A 285 -27.66 6.93 -8.83
C LEU A 285 -26.82 7.66 -9.90
N HIS A 286 -25.68 8.21 -9.51
CA HIS A 286 -24.79 8.89 -10.44
C HIS A 286 -24.22 7.93 -11.50
N PHE A 287 -23.84 6.71 -11.10
CA PHE A 287 -23.42 5.65 -12.00
C PHE A 287 -24.51 5.32 -13.03
N VAL A 288 -25.78 5.15 -12.59
CA VAL A 288 -26.91 4.84 -13.49
C VAL A 288 -27.15 5.98 -14.49
N VAL A 289 -27.17 7.24 -14.02
CA VAL A 289 -27.36 8.41 -14.89
C VAL A 289 -26.24 8.50 -15.93
N ARG A 290 -24.98 8.32 -15.51
CA ARG A 290 -23.82 8.33 -16.40
C ARG A 290 -23.87 7.21 -17.42
N LEU A 291 -24.24 6.00 -17.00
CA LEU A 291 -24.41 4.85 -17.89
C LEU A 291 -25.50 5.10 -18.95
N CYS A 292 -26.67 5.61 -18.54
CA CYS A 292 -27.73 5.98 -19.47
C CYS A 292 -27.28 7.07 -20.46
N GLY A 293 -26.50 8.06 -19.99
CA GLY A 293 -25.94 9.10 -20.86
C GLY A 293 -24.98 8.55 -21.91
N ILE A 294 -24.08 7.66 -21.51
CA ILE A 294 -23.10 7.02 -22.41
C ILE A 294 -23.82 6.15 -23.45
N LEU A 295 -24.73 5.28 -23.00
CA LEU A 295 -25.44 4.37 -23.90
C LEU A 295 -26.35 5.14 -24.87
N GLY A 296 -27.17 6.06 -24.36
CA GLY A 296 -28.07 6.88 -25.18
C GLY A 296 -27.32 7.80 -26.15
N GLY A 297 -26.30 8.50 -25.64
CA GLY A 297 -25.45 9.37 -26.44
C GLY A 297 -24.72 8.62 -27.57
N SER A 298 -24.20 7.43 -27.30
CA SER A 298 -23.49 6.61 -28.31
C SER A 298 -24.43 6.16 -29.43
N VAL A 299 -25.66 5.74 -29.11
CA VAL A 299 -26.67 5.33 -30.12
C VAL A 299 -27.07 6.51 -31.01
N VAL A 300 -27.32 7.67 -30.40
CA VAL A 300 -27.74 8.87 -31.14
C VAL A 300 -26.61 9.39 -32.03
N THR A 301 -25.37 9.44 -31.52
CA THR A 301 -24.22 9.93 -32.30
C THR A 301 -23.93 9.04 -33.49
N VAL A 302 -23.91 7.70 -33.31
CA VAL A 302 -23.69 6.76 -34.41
C VAL A 302 -24.83 6.84 -35.44
N GLY A 303 -26.07 6.90 -34.98
CA GLY A 303 -27.22 7.04 -35.84
C GLY A 303 -27.22 8.33 -36.68
N THR A 304 -26.83 9.43 -36.07
CA THR A 304 -26.69 10.74 -36.73
C THR A 304 -25.53 10.74 -37.71
N ALA A 305 -24.37 10.23 -37.32
CA ALA A 305 -23.20 10.11 -38.19
C ALA A 305 -23.50 9.24 -39.42
N TYR A 306 -24.20 8.14 -39.24
CA TYR A 306 -24.62 7.29 -40.34
C TYR A 306 -25.56 8.02 -41.33
N LYS A 307 -26.55 8.81 -40.84
CA LYS A 307 -27.42 9.62 -41.68
C LYS A 307 -26.63 10.67 -42.48
N VAL A 308 -25.73 11.39 -41.83
CA VAL A 308 -24.89 12.41 -42.47
C VAL A 308 -23.99 11.78 -43.55
N LEU A 309 -23.32 10.67 -43.25
CA LEU A 309 -22.49 9.96 -44.21
C LEU A 309 -23.32 9.50 -45.43
N ASN A 310 -24.49 8.93 -45.23
CA ASN A 310 -25.35 8.52 -46.33
C ASN A 310 -25.84 9.70 -47.17
N PHE A 311 -26.10 10.84 -46.56
CA PHE A 311 -26.46 12.07 -47.27
C PHE A 311 -25.32 12.55 -48.17
N ILE A 312 -24.10 12.60 -47.65
CA ILE A 312 -22.89 13.02 -48.42
C ILE A 312 -22.64 12.06 -49.61
N ILE A 313 -22.73 10.73 -49.35
CA ILE A 313 -22.48 9.72 -50.41
C ILE A 313 -23.56 9.73 -51.47
N LYS A 314 -24.81 9.97 -51.13
CA LYS A 314 -25.91 10.06 -52.11
C LYS A 314 -25.91 11.36 -52.87
N GLY A 315 -25.63 12.51 -52.23
CA GLY A 315 -25.50 13.81 -52.87
C GLY A 315 -24.40 13.81 -53.92
N GLY A 316 -23.22 13.22 -53.62
CA GLY A 316 -22.12 13.08 -54.60
C GLY A 316 -22.44 12.17 -55.80
N LYS A 317 -23.44 11.29 -55.70
CA LYS A 317 -23.88 10.44 -56.85
C LYS A 317 -24.85 11.14 -57.77
N ASP A 318 -25.68 12.04 -57.26
CA ASP A 318 -26.58 12.82 -58.09
C ASP A 318 -25.82 13.87 -58.94
N ASP A 319 -24.80 14.50 -58.38
CA ASP A 319 -23.92 15.43 -59.17
C ASP A 319 -23.13 14.71 -60.25
N SER A 320 -22.69 13.46 -60.04
CA SER A 320 -22.00 12.68 -61.08
C SER A 320 -22.94 12.21 -62.21
N LYS A 321 -24.24 12.11 -61.98
CA LYS A 321 -25.21 11.81 -63.06
C LYS A 321 -25.56 13.04 -63.92
N LEU A 322 -25.47 14.22 -63.35
CA LEU A 322 -25.65 15.47 -64.11
C LEU A 322 -24.44 15.83 -64.99
N LEU A 323 -23.22 15.41 -64.59
CA LEU A 323 -22.02 15.59 -65.37
C LEU A 323 -21.86 14.66 -66.59
N ASN A 324 -22.59 13.57 -66.64
CA ASN A 324 -22.60 12.62 -67.79
C ASN A 324 -23.70 12.90 -68.82
N LEU A 325 -24.41 14.03 -68.73
CA LEU A 325 -25.47 14.47 -69.65
C LEU A 325 -25.08 15.72 -70.44
N TYR A 326 -23.79 16.08 -70.47
CA TYR A 326 -23.24 17.11 -71.40
C TYR A 326 -22.17 16.52 -72.30
#